data_0c5f26790ad21c4bb26fc2a498b04c05
#
_entry.id   0c5f26790ad21c4bb26fc2a498b04c05
#
_cell.length_a   1.000
_cell.length_b   1.000
_cell.length_c   1.000
_cell.angle_alpha   90.00
_cell.angle_beta   90.00
_cell.angle_gamma   90.00
#
_symmetry.space_group_name_H-M   'P 1'
#
loop_
_entity.id
_entity.type
_entity.pdbx_description
1 polymer ?
#
loop_
_entity_poly.entity_id
_entity_poly.type
_entity_poly.pdbx_seq_one_letter_code
_entity_poly.pdbx_strand_id
1 'polypeptide(L)'
;MAKDDADDHLPDKDAAKEFYAKYEPKEILGRGISSTVRRCIEKETGNAYAAKIIDLSNDPNDAEGKSMLAATLEEINILRMVAGHPYIIELHDVFESSTFIFLVFELCKNGELFDYLTTVVTLSEKKTRYIMRQVFEALLHVHNMGIVHRDLKPENILLDDNLNVKLTDFGFARVVKPVEKLFEICGTPGYFAPELLYAAMYDNSEGYDQAVDLWACGVVMYTLLVGCPPFWHRKQMVMLRNIMEGKYSFTSPEWDDITEAPKDLIRKLLVVDPRQRISVADALTHPFFQIMLWDQDIAPLKRNFGSLRRRVSQWALQYKAREFNARRLFKFGILCVRAMVRIQRLRFTPEPLSVAVAQVDPYRVKALRKVIDACAFRVYGHWVKKGEGQNRAALFENSPKTELKQIYVSNLSR
;
A
#
# COMPACT_ATOMS: atom_id res chain seq x y z
N MET A 1 -1.03 -32.39 -4.92
CA MET A 1 -0.24 -33.39 -4.20
C MET A 1 1.00 -32.74 -3.68
N ALA A 2 1.11 -32.72 -2.38
CA ALA A 2 2.26 -32.47 -1.52
C ALA A 2 3.60 -32.09 -2.18
N LYS A 3 3.94 -30.84 -2.04
CA LYS A 3 5.30 -30.31 -1.90
C LYS A 3 5.12 -28.96 -1.20
N ASP A 4 5.73 -28.86 -0.04
CA ASP A 4 6.22 -27.64 0.61
C ASP A 4 6.11 -27.68 2.14
N ASP A 5 6.44 -28.87 2.74
CA ASP A 5 6.61 -28.98 4.20
C ASP A 5 8.08 -28.72 4.65
N ALA A 6 8.97 -28.38 3.73
CA ALA A 6 10.42 -28.30 4.05
C ALA A 6 10.89 -26.98 4.64
N ASP A 7 10.10 -25.89 4.53
CA ASP A 7 10.49 -24.52 4.97
C ASP A 7 9.59 -23.93 6.06
N ASP A 8 8.75 -24.73 6.68
CA ASP A 8 7.80 -24.28 7.72
C ASP A 8 8.37 -24.43 9.14
N HIS A 9 9.67 -24.48 9.27
CA HIS A 9 10.31 -24.65 10.58
C HIS A 9 10.15 -23.40 11.44
N LEU A 10 9.27 -23.53 12.44
CA LEU A 10 9.22 -22.61 13.56
C LEU A 10 10.55 -22.71 14.33
N PRO A 11 11.06 -21.57 14.89
CA PRO A 11 12.20 -21.61 15.80
C PRO A 11 12.00 -22.66 16.90
N ASP A 12 13.09 -23.32 17.29
CA ASP A 12 13.04 -24.29 18.37
C ASP A 12 12.45 -23.66 19.64
N LYS A 13 11.56 -24.41 20.30
CA LYS A 13 10.92 -23.96 21.55
C LYS A 13 11.93 -23.60 22.64
N ASP A 14 13.08 -24.26 22.65
CA ASP A 14 14.14 -23.96 23.59
C ASP A 14 14.88 -22.65 23.26
N ALA A 15 14.99 -22.28 21.99
CA ALA A 15 15.59 -21.03 21.55
C ALA A 15 14.65 -19.81 21.71
N ALA A 16 13.34 -20.01 21.90
CA ALA A 16 12.34 -18.94 21.99
C ALA A 16 11.33 -19.15 23.14
N LYS A 17 11.81 -19.60 24.30
CA LYS A 17 10.97 -19.98 25.45
C LYS A 17 9.98 -18.90 25.86
N GLU A 18 10.41 -17.64 25.93
CA GLU A 18 9.58 -16.52 26.39
C GLU A 18 8.42 -16.25 25.43
N PHE A 19 8.68 -16.25 24.12
CA PHE A 19 7.64 -16.10 23.12
C PHE A 19 6.63 -17.24 23.19
N TYR A 20 7.09 -18.50 23.20
CA TYR A 20 6.21 -19.67 23.27
C TYR A 20 5.49 -19.82 24.62
N ALA A 21 6.00 -19.22 25.69
CA ALA A 21 5.27 -19.17 26.97
C ALA A 21 3.99 -18.34 26.84
N LYS A 22 4.06 -17.18 26.15
CA LYS A 22 2.95 -16.23 26.02
C LYS A 22 2.10 -16.45 24.79
N TYR A 23 2.70 -16.80 23.64
CA TYR A 23 2.02 -16.90 22.35
C TYR A 23 2.05 -18.30 21.75
N GLU A 24 1.01 -18.62 21.00
CA GLU A 24 0.92 -19.82 20.17
C GLU A 24 0.90 -19.41 18.68
N PRO A 25 1.98 -19.67 17.90
CA PRO A 25 2.02 -19.35 16.47
C PRO A 25 1.07 -20.24 15.68
N LYS A 26 0.43 -19.65 14.68
CA LYS A 26 -0.52 -20.28 13.76
C LYS A 26 0.00 -20.16 12.32
N GLU A 27 -0.89 -19.96 11.37
CA GLU A 27 -0.58 -19.87 9.93
C GLU A 27 0.34 -18.69 9.59
N ILE A 28 1.05 -18.85 8.48
CA ILE A 28 1.90 -17.82 7.89
C ILE A 28 1.01 -16.78 7.21
N LEU A 29 1.22 -15.50 7.55
CA LEU A 29 0.58 -14.36 6.93
C LEU A 29 1.42 -13.78 5.78
N GLY A 30 2.75 -13.86 5.89
CA GLY A 30 3.67 -13.36 4.88
C GLY A 30 5.11 -13.83 5.11
N ARG A 31 5.93 -13.76 4.06
CA ARG A 31 7.36 -14.08 4.12
C ARG A 31 8.16 -12.91 3.54
N GLY A 32 9.16 -12.45 4.26
CA GLY A 32 10.17 -11.50 3.82
C GLY A 32 11.49 -12.22 3.49
N ILE A 33 12.54 -11.46 3.17
CA ILE A 33 13.87 -12.02 2.85
C ILE A 33 14.45 -12.78 4.04
N SER A 34 14.45 -12.13 5.21
CA SER A 34 15.04 -12.65 6.46
C SER A 34 14.00 -12.75 7.58
N SER A 35 12.70 -12.71 7.24
CA SER A 35 11.65 -12.76 8.25
C SER A 35 10.41 -13.49 7.75
N THR A 36 9.69 -14.08 8.70
CA THR A 36 8.38 -14.70 8.44
C THR A 36 7.37 -14.05 9.38
N VAL A 37 6.22 -13.63 8.86
CA VAL A 37 5.12 -13.10 9.64
C VAL A 37 4.08 -14.20 9.83
N ARG A 38 3.73 -14.51 11.08
CA ARG A 38 2.71 -15.49 11.44
C ARG A 38 1.59 -14.87 12.26
N ARG A 39 0.38 -15.36 12.09
CA ARG A 39 -0.64 -15.13 13.11
C ARG A 39 -0.25 -15.87 14.37
N CYS A 40 -0.42 -15.25 15.53
CA CYS A 40 -0.25 -15.91 16.83
C CYS A 40 -1.44 -15.58 17.74
N ILE A 41 -1.65 -16.45 18.72
CA ILE A 41 -2.71 -16.29 19.72
C ILE A 41 -2.03 -16.11 21.07
N GLU A 42 -2.36 -15.05 21.79
CA GLU A 42 -1.96 -14.87 23.18
C GLU A 42 -2.72 -15.85 24.05
N LYS A 43 -2.01 -16.69 24.79
CA LYS A 43 -2.60 -17.82 25.53
C LYS A 43 -3.49 -17.40 26.68
N GLU A 44 -3.18 -16.26 27.30
CA GLU A 44 -3.91 -15.75 28.46
C GLU A 44 -5.26 -15.12 28.06
N THR A 45 -5.27 -14.31 26.99
CA THR A 45 -6.45 -13.54 26.56
C THR A 45 -7.23 -14.20 25.42
N GLY A 46 -6.59 -15.08 24.63
CA GLY A 46 -7.13 -15.63 23.41
C GLY A 46 -7.12 -14.65 22.22
N ASN A 47 -6.55 -13.46 22.37
CA ASN A 47 -6.47 -12.47 21.32
C ASN A 47 -5.47 -12.87 20.23
N ALA A 48 -5.77 -12.47 19.00
CA ALA A 48 -4.92 -12.75 17.85
C ALA A 48 -4.04 -11.54 17.52
N TYR A 49 -2.77 -11.82 17.24
CA TYR A 49 -1.72 -10.87 16.87
C TYR A 49 -0.96 -11.35 15.63
N ALA A 50 -0.10 -10.49 15.08
CA ALA A 50 0.84 -10.83 14.01
C ALA A 50 2.26 -10.81 14.55
N ALA A 51 2.97 -11.92 14.48
CA ALA A 51 4.36 -12.02 14.93
C ALA A 51 5.31 -12.03 13.70
N LYS A 52 6.16 -11.01 13.57
CA LYS A 52 7.29 -10.96 12.63
C LYS A 52 8.47 -11.63 13.30
N ILE A 53 8.89 -12.77 12.76
CA ILE A 53 10.00 -13.60 13.26
C ILE A 53 11.20 -13.31 12.36
N ILE A 54 12.24 -12.75 12.93
CA ILE A 54 13.48 -12.37 12.26
C ILE A 54 14.57 -13.36 12.68
N ASP A 55 15.18 -14.03 11.70
CA ASP A 55 16.26 -14.99 11.92
C ASP A 55 17.62 -14.26 11.90
N LEU A 56 18.36 -14.34 13.02
CA LEU A 56 19.69 -13.76 13.20
C LEU A 56 20.80 -14.82 13.08
N SER A 57 20.47 -16.08 12.72
CA SER A 57 21.38 -17.23 12.76
C SER A 57 22.48 -17.24 11.69
N ASN A 58 22.47 -16.27 10.77
CA ASN A 58 23.64 -16.00 9.95
C ASN A 58 24.77 -15.57 10.91
N ASP A 59 25.80 -16.36 11.01
CA ASP A 59 26.93 -16.37 11.92
C ASP A 59 27.11 -15.04 12.72
N PRO A 60 27.00 -15.05 14.08
CA PRO A 60 27.15 -13.84 14.90
C PRO A 60 28.53 -13.17 14.76
N ASN A 61 29.47 -13.81 14.11
CA ASN A 61 30.76 -13.24 13.73
C ASN A 61 30.77 -12.62 12.32
N ASP A 62 29.71 -12.78 11.54
CA ASP A 62 29.60 -12.17 10.23
C ASP A 62 29.11 -10.70 10.36
N ALA A 63 29.73 -9.82 9.57
CA ALA A 63 29.37 -8.39 9.56
C ALA A 63 27.89 -8.16 9.20
N GLU A 64 27.27 -9.05 8.42
CA GLU A 64 25.86 -8.99 8.03
C GLU A 64 24.92 -9.29 9.18
N GLY A 65 25.20 -10.28 10.05
CA GLY A 65 24.36 -10.60 11.20
C GLY A 65 24.32 -9.47 12.23
N LYS A 66 25.46 -8.80 12.48
CA LYS A 66 25.51 -7.60 13.34
C LYS A 66 24.76 -6.42 12.73
N SER A 67 24.80 -6.28 11.41
CA SER A 67 24.05 -5.24 10.69
C SER A 67 22.54 -5.46 10.79
N MET A 68 22.07 -6.72 10.68
CA MET A 68 20.64 -7.07 10.79
C MET A 68 20.09 -6.83 12.19
N LEU A 69 20.82 -7.22 13.23
CA LEU A 69 20.45 -6.96 14.61
C LEU A 69 20.34 -5.45 14.88
N ALA A 70 21.34 -4.67 14.46
CA ALA A 70 21.33 -3.22 14.64
C ALA A 70 20.15 -2.55 13.92
N ALA A 71 19.87 -2.97 12.66
CA ALA A 71 18.72 -2.47 11.90
C ALA A 71 17.39 -2.83 12.57
N THR A 72 17.25 -4.04 13.12
CA THR A 72 16.03 -4.48 13.83
C THR A 72 15.84 -3.70 15.13
N LEU A 73 16.90 -3.46 15.89
CA LEU A 73 16.83 -2.65 17.12
C LEU A 73 16.46 -1.19 16.81
N GLU A 74 16.93 -0.64 15.69
CA GLU A 74 16.52 0.69 15.22
C GLU A 74 15.04 0.71 14.81
N GLU A 75 14.54 -0.31 14.08
CA GLU A 75 13.11 -0.47 13.75
C GLU A 75 12.25 -0.48 15.02
N ILE A 76 12.66 -1.26 16.04
CA ILE A 76 11.97 -1.33 17.34
C ILE A 76 11.95 0.04 18.04
N ASN A 77 13.08 0.73 18.05
CA ASN A 77 13.17 2.04 18.67
C ASN A 77 12.25 3.05 18.00
N ILE A 78 12.24 3.09 16.65
CA ILE A 78 11.36 3.96 15.86
C ILE A 78 9.88 3.61 16.12
N LEU A 79 9.51 2.33 16.12
CA LEU A 79 8.15 1.88 16.40
C LEU A 79 7.67 2.32 17.79
N ARG A 80 8.56 2.28 18.80
CA ARG A 80 8.26 2.80 20.15
C ARG A 80 8.11 4.31 20.17
N MET A 81 8.90 5.06 19.40
CA MET A 81 8.78 6.51 19.28
C MET A 81 7.43 6.93 18.69
N VAL A 82 6.96 6.24 17.63
CA VAL A 82 5.72 6.59 16.93
C VAL A 82 4.48 5.94 17.53
N ALA A 83 4.61 5.18 18.62
CA ALA A 83 3.53 4.44 19.27
C ALA A 83 2.34 5.33 19.70
N GLY A 84 1.15 4.74 19.74
CA GLY A 84 -0.07 5.39 20.24
C GLY A 84 -0.81 6.21 19.19
N HIS A 85 -0.35 6.30 17.94
CA HIS A 85 -1.09 6.96 16.86
C HIS A 85 -2.10 5.98 16.21
N PRO A 86 -3.38 6.37 16.00
CA PRO A 86 -4.44 5.45 15.54
C PRO A 86 -4.18 4.83 14.17
N TYR A 87 -3.39 5.48 13.32
CA TYR A 87 -3.10 5.05 11.94
C TYR A 87 -1.68 4.53 11.74
N ILE A 88 -0.97 4.21 12.82
CA ILE A 88 0.32 3.53 12.79
C ILE A 88 0.15 2.17 13.49
N ILE A 89 0.83 1.15 12.98
CA ILE A 89 0.79 -0.19 13.54
C ILE A 89 1.31 -0.20 14.99
N GLU A 90 0.62 -0.87 15.89
CA GLU A 90 1.03 -1.01 17.28
C GLU A 90 1.97 -2.20 17.45
N LEU A 91 3.16 -1.93 17.98
CA LEU A 91 4.09 -2.95 18.47
C LEU A 91 3.69 -3.33 19.89
N HIS A 92 3.12 -4.52 20.06
CA HIS A 92 2.58 -5.01 21.32
C HIS A 92 3.65 -5.60 22.23
N ASP A 93 4.50 -6.52 21.69
CA ASP A 93 5.57 -7.17 22.42
C ASP A 93 6.82 -7.35 21.56
N VAL A 94 7.95 -7.50 22.24
CA VAL A 94 9.24 -7.85 21.64
C VAL A 94 9.88 -8.96 22.47
N PHE A 95 10.32 -10.03 21.81
CA PHE A 95 11.11 -11.10 22.43
C PHE A 95 12.41 -11.25 21.66
N GLU A 96 13.51 -11.31 22.39
CA GLU A 96 14.85 -11.45 21.83
C GLU A 96 15.48 -12.74 22.34
N SER A 97 16.07 -13.49 21.43
CA SER A 97 16.90 -14.65 21.74
C SER A 97 18.25 -14.54 21.03
N SER A 98 19.15 -15.47 21.27
CA SER A 98 20.47 -15.48 20.60
C SER A 98 20.39 -15.64 19.07
N THR A 99 19.30 -16.17 18.54
CA THR A 99 19.15 -16.52 17.13
C THR A 99 17.94 -15.88 16.46
N PHE A 100 16.96 -15.39 17.24
CA PHE A 100 15.71 -14.84 16.70
C PHE A 100 15.27 -13.59 17.47
N ILE A 101 14.62 -12.67 16.73
CA ILE A 101 13.83 -11.58 17.32
C ILE A 101 12.38 -11.76 16.88
N PHE A 102 11.45 -11.65 17.83
CA PHE A 102 10.01 -11.69 17.59
C PHE A 102 9.43 -10.30 17.86
N LEU A 103 8.81 -9.70 16.83
CA LEU A 103 8.04 -8.47 16.96
C LEU A 103 6.56 -8.83 16.86
N VAL A 104 5.82 -8.62 17.95
CA VAL A 104 4.38 -8.91 18.00
C VAL A 104 3.60 -7.63 17.78
N PHE A 105 2.79 -7.60 16.75
CA PHE A 105 1.98 -6.46 16.32
C PHE A 105 0.48 -6.74 16.45
N GLU A 106 -0.32 -5.70 16.54
CA GLU A 106 -1.76 -5.82 16.32
C GLU A 106 -2.06 -6.52 14.98
N LEU A 107 -3.14 -7.31 14.93
CA LEU A 107 -3.53 -8.03 13.72
C LEU A 107 -4.49 -7.21 12.86
N CYS A 108 -4.04 -6.81 11.68
CA CYS A 108 -4.88 -6.16 10.68
C CYS A 108 -5.57 -7.21 9.78
N LYS A 109 -6.84 -7.56 10.07
CA LYS A 109 -7.54 -8.67 9.41
C LYS A 109 -7.86 -8.43 7.94
N ASN A 110 -7.94 -7.17 7.48
CA ASN A 110 -8.17 -6.85 6.08
C ASN A 110 -6.87 -6.81 5.26
N GLY A 111 -5.71 -7.10 5.88
CA GLY A 111 -4.43 -7.24 5.18
C GLY A 111 -3.91 -5.95 4.56
N GLU A 112 -3.15 -6.08 3.49
CA GLU A 112 -2.52 -4.98 2.78
C GLU A 112 -3.52 -4.18 1.92
N LEU A 113 -3.36 -2.87 1.85
CA LEU A 113 -4.09 -2.01 0.91
C LEU A 113 -3.85 -2.46 -0.55
N PHE A 114 -2.67 -3.00 -0.85
CA PHE A 114 -2.36 -3.60 -2.15
C PHE A 114 -3.31 -4.76 -2.48
N ASP A 115 -3.52 -5.71 -1.56
CA ASP A 115 -4.44 -6.83 -1.77
C ASP A 115 -5.89 -6.36 -1.93
N TYR A 116 -6.29 -5.34 -1.19
CA TYR A 116 -7.59 -4.71 -1.36
C TYR A 116 -7.74 -4.10 -2.76
N LEU A 117 -6.70 -3.43 -3.29
CA LEU A 117 -6.70 -2.88 -4.65
C LEU A 117 -6.81 -3.99 -5.72
N THR A 118 -6.17 -5.16 -5.52
CA THR A 118 -6.31 -6.28 -6.48
C THR A 118 -7.75 -6.75 -6.64
N THR A 119 -8.60 -6.52 -5.65
CA THR A 119 -10.02 -6.90 -5.68
C THR A 119 -10.92 -5.83 -6.28
N VAL A 120 -10.61 -4.54 -6.06
CA VAL A 120 -11.47 -3.41 -6.47
C VAL A 120 -10.93 -2.64 -7.67
N VAL A 121 -9.64 -2.84 -8.01
CA VAL A 121 -8.84 -2.24 -9.10
C VAL A 121 -8.61 -0.75 -8.91
N THR A 122 -9.66 0.04 -8.70
CA THR A 122 -9.59 1.49 -8.46
C THR A 122 -10.53 1.88 -7.34
N LEU A 123 -10.14 2.89 -6.59
CA LEU A 123 -10.99 3.48 -5.56
C LEU A 123 -11.76 4.69 -6.10
N SER A 124 -12.93 4.94 -5.51
CA SER A 124 -13.59 6.21 -5.71
C SER A 124 -12.81 7.33 -5.01
N GLU A 125 -12.96 8.58 -5.48
CA GLU A 125 -12.33 9.73 -4.81
C GLU A 125 -12.65 9.79 -3.31
N LYS A 126 -13.88 9.45 -2.91
CA LYS A 126 -14.29 9.40 -1.50
C LYS A 126 -13.46 8.39 -0.69
N LYS A 127 -13.25 7.18 -1.21
CA LYS A 127 -12.43 6.17 -0.54
C LYS A 127 -10.95 6.53 -0.55
N THR A 128 -10.44 7.06 -1.67
CA THR A 128 -9.06 7.55 -1.77
C THR A 128 -8.82 8.67 -0.77
N ARG A 129 -9.75 9.62 -0.64
CA ARG A 129 -9.70 10.71 0.34
C ARG A 129 -9.64 10.18 1.77
N TYR A 130 -10.48 9.20 2.10
CA TYR A 130 -10.54 8.59 3.43
C TYR A 130 -9.20 7.93 3.79
N ILE A 131 -8.66 7.11 2.89
CA ILE A 131 -7.39 6.40 3.10
C ILE A 131 -6.23 7.39 3.15
N MET A 132 -6.11 8.28 2.15
CA MET A 132 -4.98 9.20 2.07
C MET A 132 -4.96 10.20 3.22
N ARG A 133 -6.11 10.63 3.73
CA ARG A 133 -6.16 11.48 4.92
C ARG A 133 -5.49 10.79 6.11
N GLN A 134 -5.83 9.53 6.37
CA GLN A 134 -5.24 8.77 7.47
C GLN A 134 -3.74 8.52 7.26
N VAL A 135 -3.30 8.25 6.02
CA VAL A 135 -1.88 8.15 5.68
C VAL A 135 -1.15 9.45 5.98
N PHE A 136 -1.71 10.62 5.58
CA PHE A 136 -1.08 11.91 5.87
C PHE A 136 -1.10 12.25 7.36
N GLU A 137 -2.14 11.88 8.11
CA GLU A 137 -2.19 12.08 9.57
C GLU A 137 -1.10 11.23 10.26
N ALA A 138 -0.93 9.97 9.87
CA ALA A 138 0.16 9.12 10.34
C ALA A 138 1.54 9.71 9.97
N LEU A 139 1.69 10.14 8.73
CA LEU A 139 2.95 10.69 8.24
C LEU A 139 3.31 12.02 8.92
N LEU A 140 2.33 12.87 9.22
CA LEU A 140 2.54 14.10 9.99
C LEU A 140 3.11 13.77 11.39
N HIS A 141 2.56 12.75 12.04
CA HIS A 141 3.07 12.31 13.34
C HIS A 141 4.52 11.82 13.24
N VAL A 142 4.83 10.97 12.26
CA VAL A 142 6.18 10.44 11.98
C VAL A 142 7.16 11.58 11.71
N HIS A 143 6.79 12.51 10.82
CA HIS A 143 7.64 13.66 10.44
C HIS A 143 7.88 14.65 11.59
N ASN A 144 6.87 14.88 12.45
CA ASN A 144 7.02 15.73 13.64
C ASN A 144 8.02 15.15 14.66
N MET A 145 8.26 13.85 14.63
CA MET A 145 9.29 13.18 15.44
C MET A 145 10.68 13.19 14.76
N GLY A 146 10.83 13.86 13.62
CA GLY A 146 12.07 13.88 12.86
C GLY A 146 12.37 12.58 12.14
N ILE A 147 11.37 11.72 11.91
CA ILE A 147 11.54 10.43 11.25
C ILE A 147 11.17 10.54 9.77
N VAL A 148 11.91 9.84 8.91
CA VAL A 148 11.60 9.60 7.49
C VAL A 148 11.30 8.12 7.32
N HIS A 149 10.18 7.77 6.67
CA HIS A 149 9.74 6.38 6.50
C HIS A 149 10.52 5.65 5.40
N ARG A 150 10.71 6.28 4.25
CA ARG A 150 11.50 5.86 3.07
C ARG A 150 10.94 4.69 2.24
N ASP A 151 9.89 4.00 2.67
CA ASP A 151 9.27 2.91 1.88
C ASP A 151 7.72 2.94 1.95
N LEU A 152 7.15 4.14 1.73
CA LEU A 152 5.70 4.28 1.61
C LEU A 152 5.20 3.68 0.30
N LYS A 153 4.35 2.65 0.42
CA LYS A 153 3.72 1.94 -0.70
C LYS A 153 2.46 1.22 -0.21
N PRO A 154 1.54 0.79 -1.10
CA PRO A 154 0.30 0.13 -0.69
C PRO A 154 0.49 -1.18 0.08
N GLU A 155 1.63 -1.86 -0.09
CA GLU A 155 2.00 -3.06 0.67
C GLU A 155 2.30 -2.77 2.14
N ASN A 156 2.83 -1.57 2.43
CA ASN A 156 3.18 -1.11 3.78
C ASN A 156 2.06 -0.30 4.44
N ILE A 157 0.87 -0.32 3.86
CA ILE A 157 -0.35 0.25 4.41
C ILE A 157 -1.32 -0.89 4.66
N LEU A 158 -1.50 -1.28 5.92
CA LEU A 158 -2.47 -2.30 6.32
C LEU A 158 -3.84 -1.68 6.59
N LEU A 159 -4.85 -2.51 6.59
CA LEU A 159 -6.24 -2.13 6.88
C LEU A 159 -6.76 -2.91 8.08
N ASP A 160 -7.23 -2.20 9.11
CA ASP A 160 -7.86 -2.80 10.26
C ASP A 160 -9.26 -3.36 9.96
N ASP A 161 -9.95 -3.89 10.95
CA ASP A 161 -11.30 -4.47 10.83
C ASP A 161 -12.34 -3.47 10.30
N ASN A 162 -12.11 -2.17 10.46
CA ASN A 162 -12.98 -1.07 10.03
C ASN A 162 -12.52 -0.41 8.72
N LEU A 163 -11.49 -0.96 8.06
CA LEU A 163 -10.82 -0.38 6.90
C LEU A 163 -10.09 0.94 7.20
N ASN A 164 -9.70 1.18 8.46
CA ASN A 164 -8.77 2.25 8.78
C ASN A 164 -7.34 1.83 8.44
N VAL A 165 -6.53 2.82 8.12
CA VAL A 165 -5.11 2.63 7.80
C VAL A 165 -4.31 2.28 9.05
N LYS A 166 -3.34 1.39 8.87
CA LYS A 166 -2.25 1.12 9.78
C LYS A 166 -0.94 1.14 8.98
N LEU A 167 -0.19 2.23 9.11
CA LEU A 167 1.12 2.37 8.48
C LEU A 167 2.10 1.43 9.17
N THR A 168 2.83 0.61 8.39
CA THR A 168 3.70 -0.45 8.89
C THR A 168 5.04 -0.47 8.16
N ASP A 169 5.93 -1.35 8.59
CA ASP A 169 7.27 -1.59 8.03
C ASP A 169 8.19 -0.38 8.11
N PHE A 170 8.66 -0.11 9.31
CA PHE A 170 9.64 0.95 9.62
C PHE A 170 11.11 0.47 9.48
N GLY A 171 11.35 -0.68 8.83
CA GLY A 171 12.68 -1.25 8.65
C GLY A 171 13.65 -0.37 7.86
N PHE A 172 13.14 0.50 7.00
CA PHE A 172 13.94 1.52 6.32
C PHE A 172 13.86 2.91 6.96
N ALA A 173 13.03 3.11 7.99
CA ALA A 173 12.87 4.41 8.60
C ALA A 173 14.17 4.88 9.29
N ARG A 174 14.35 6.20 9.37
CA ARG A 174 15.51 6.84 10.05
C ARG A 174 15.08 8.08 10.78
N VAL A 175 15.68 8.29 11.94
CA VAL A 175 15.61 9.57 12.65
C VAL A 175 16.61 10.52 12.01
N VAL A 176 16.16 11.70 11.59
CA VAL A 176 16.96 12.72 10.91
C VAL A 176 16.92 14.00 11.72
N LYS A 177 18.08 14.50 12.10
CA LYS A 177 18.20 15.79 12.81
C LYS A 177 17.88 16.95 11.86
N PRO A 178 17.46 18.10 12.39
CA PRO A 178 17.32 19.30 11.55
C PRO A 178 18.60 19.55 10.73
N VAL A 179 18.43 19.83 9.42
CA VAL A 179 19.54 20.08 8.46
C VAL A 179 20.32 18.82 8.04
N GLU A 180 20.16 17.70 8.71
CA GLU A 180 20.78 16.43 8.29
C GLU A 180 20.15 15.91 7.01
N LYS A 181 20.95 15.32 6.11
CA LYS A 181 20.49 14.72 4.86
C LYS A 181 20.90 13.26 4.78
N LEU A 182 20.07 12.48 4.11
CA LEU A 182 20.29 11.07 3.86
C LEU A 182 20.85 10.87 2.45
N PHE A 183 21.67 9.82 2.27
CA PHE A 183 22.32 9.50 0.99
C PHE A 183 22.14 8.04 0.59
N GLU A 184 21.68 7.19 1.50
CA GLU A 184 21.49 5.76 1.23
C GLU A 184 20.31 5.53 0.30
N ILE A 185 20.50 4.64 -0.69
CA ILE A 185 19.39 4.16 -1.51
C ILE A 185 18.67 3.02 -0.78
N CYS A 186 17.39 3.19 -0.51
CA CYS A 186 16.55 2.16 0.09
C CYS A 186 15.09 2.37 -0.32
N GLY A 187 14.26 1.34 -0.10
CA GLY A 187 12.86 1.36 -0.46
C GLY A 187 12.57 0.73 -1.84
N THR A 188 11.41 1.02 -2.39
CA THR A 188 10.87 0.39 -3.59
C THR A 188 10.97 1.31 -4.81
N PRO A 189 11.69 0.92 -5.90
CA PRO A 189 12.02 1.82 -7.01
C PRO A 189 10.86 2.58 -7.65
N GLY A 190 9.68 1.99 -7.74
CA GLY A 190 8.48 2.65 -8.31
C GLY A 190 7.98 3.85 -7.52
N TYR A 191 8.41 3.99 -6.27
CA TYR A 191 8.02 5.04 -5.32
C TYR A 191 9.15 6.00 -4.98
N PHE A 192 10.35 5.81 -5.57
CA PHE A 192 11.50 6.68 -5.34
C PHE A 192 11.23 8.11 -5.76
N ALA A 193 11.64 9.05 -4.92
CA ALA A 193 11.67 10.47 -5.27
C ALA A 193 12.90 10.79 -6.14
N PRO A 194 12.83 11.83 -7.00
CA PRO A 194 13.96 12.24 -7.83
C PRO A 194 15.25 12.51 -7.04
N GLU A 195 15.15 13.22 -5.91
CA GLU A 195 16.30 13.56 -5.05
C GLU A 195 16.95 12.33 -4.42
N LEU A 196 16.17 11.26 -4.12
CA LEU A 196 16.72 9.98 -3.65
C LEU A 196 17.55 9.31 -4.75
N LEU A 197 17.04 9.32 -5.99
CA LEU A 197 17.79 8.81 -7.15
C LEU A 197 19.05 9.65 -7.42
N TYR A 198 18.97 10.98 -7.29
CA TYR A 198 20.13 11.84 -7.40
C TYR A 198 21.19 11.53 -6.34
N ALA A 199 20.77 11.35 -5.09
CA ALA A 199 21.67 10.96 -4.00
C ALA A 199 22.34 9.60 -4.23
N ALA A 200 21.63 8.68 -4.90
CA ALA A 200 22.17 7.37 -5.25
C ALA A 200 23.19 7.40 -6.41
N MET A 201 23.00 8.31 -7.38
CA MET A 201 23.77 8.34 -8.62
C MET A 201 24.92 9.33 -8.62
N TYR A 202 24.83 10.42 -7.85
CA TYR A 202 25.80 11.51 -7.89
C TYR A 202 26.41 11.76 -6.52
N ASP A 203 27.76 11.76 -6.45
CA ASP A 203 28.49 11.95 -5.19
C ASP A 203 28.40 13.38 -4.64
N ASN A 204 28.11 14.35 -5.50
CA ASN A 204 27.92 15.77 -5.16
C ASN A 204 26.45 16.15 -4.92
N SER A 205 25.56 15.18 -4.66
CA SER A 205 24.16 15.45 -4.36
C SER A 205 24.02 16.13 -2.99
N GLU A 206 22.97 16.93 -2.83
CA GLU A 206 22.60 17.54 -1.54
C GLU A 206 21.99 16.53 -0.56
N GLY A 207 21.78 15.25 -0.98
CA GLY A 207 21.07 14.25 -0.21
C GLY A 207 19.56 14.47 -0.22
N TYR A 208 18.84 13.71 0.62
CA TYR A 208 17.37 13.78 0.71
C TYR A 208 16.87 13.81 2.16
N ASP A 209 15.62 14.17 2.36
CA ASP A 209 14.96 14.28 3.66
C ASP A 209 13.53 13.73 3.62
N GLN A 210 12.68 14.16 4.55
CA GLN A 210 11.28 13.76 4.70
C GLN A 210 10.42 14.02 3.44
N ALA A 211 10.84 14.90 2.55
CA ALA A 211 10.09 15.20 1.33
C ALA A 211 9.93 13.96 0.41
N VAL A 212 10.80 12.94 0.51
CA VAL A 212 10.69 11.70 -0.27
C VAL A 212 9.38 10.95 0.03
N ASP A 213 8.91 11.00 1.27
CA ASP A 213 7.66 10.34 1.67
C ASP A 213 6.44 11.02 1.03
N LEU A 214 6.48 12.34 0.84
CA LEU A 214 5.40 13.08 0.16
C LEU A 214 5.31 12.71 -1.33
N TRP A 215 6.45 12.52 -1.99
CA TRP A 215 6.49 11.99 -3.36
C TRP A 215 5.85 10.60 -3.41
N ALA A 216 6.23 9.68 -2.52
CA ALA A 216 5.65 8.35 -2.45
C ALA A 216 4.14 8.39 -2.21
N CYS A 217 3.64 9.28 -1.34
CA CYS A 217 2.19 9.54 -1.17
C CYS A 217 1.52 9.96 -2.49
N GLY A 218 2.18 10.78 -3.31
CA GLY A 218 1.68 11.17 -4.63
C GLY A 218 1.54 9.97 -5.57
N VAL A 219 2.53 9.07 -5.58
CA VAL A 219 2.49 7.82 -6.36
C VAL A 219 1.38 6.90 -5.86
N VAL A 220 1.25 6.73 -4.54
CA VAL A 220 0.17 5.93 -3.93
C VAL A 220 -1.20 6.51 -4.32
N MET A 221 -1.41 7.81 -4.14
CA MET A 221 -2.69 8.46 -4.44
C MET A 221 -3.07 8.33 -5.92
N TYR A 222 -2.12 8.51 -6.84
CA TYR A 222 -2.32 8.29 -8.28
C TYR A 222 -2.79 6.85 -8.53
N THR A 223 -2.08 5.86 -7.95
CA THR A 223 -2.38 4.44 -8.12
C THR A 223 -3.76 4.06 -7.57
N LEU A 224 -4.15 4.61 -6.42
CA LEU A 224 -5.48 4.36 -5.82
C LEU A 224 -6.62 4.79 -6.74
N LEU A 225 -6.46 5.90 -7.46
CA LEU A 225 -7.50 6.48 -8.31
C LEU A 225 -7.67 5.75 -9.64
N VAL A 226 -6.57 5.35 -10.28
CA VAL A 226 -6.61 4.80 -11.65
C VAL A 226 -6.14 3.36 -11.78
N GLY A 227 -5.54 2.78 -10.73
CA GLY A 227 -5.15 1.38 -10.69
C GLY A 227 -3.77 1.07 -11.29
N CYS A 228 -3.03 2.09 -11.74
CA CYS A 228 -1.65 1.93 -12.23
C CYS A 228 -0.76 3.06 -11.72
N PRO A 229 0.53 2.80 -11.48
CA PRO A 229 1.47 3.82 -11.02
C PRO A 229 1.80 4.84 -12.13
N PRO A 230 2.13 6.10 -11.76
CA PRO A 230 2.36 7.19 -12.73
C PRO A 230 3.61 6.98 -13.59
N PHE A 231 4.63 6.29 -13.07
CA PHE A 231 5.94 6.16 -13.72
C PHE A 231 6.23 4.74 -14.24
N TRP A 232 5.22 3.90 -14.35
CA TRP A 232 5.41 2.52 -14.79
C TRP A 232 5.95 2.41 -16.21
N HIS A 233 7.01 1.59 -16.40
CA HIS A 233 7.55 1.23 -17.71
C HIS A 233 8.22 -0.15 -17.66
N ARG A 234 8.14 -0.94 -18.76
CA ARG A 234 8.76 -2.28 -18.84
C ARG A 234 10.28 -2.25 -18.63
N LYS A 235 10.95 -1.20 -19.12
CA LYS A 235 12.39 -0.99 -18.92
C LYS A 235 12.57 -0.10 -17.68
N GLN A 236 13.20 -0.66 -16.65
CA GLN A 236 13.44 0.04 -15.38
C GLN A 236 14.14 1.39 -15.58
N MET A 237 15.13 1.46 -16.47
CA MET A 237 15.84 2.69 -16.77
C MET A 237 14.95 3.82 -17.32
N VAL A 238 13.95 3.45 -18.13
CA VAL A 238 12.98 4.44 -18.64
C VAL A 238 12.07 4.93 -17.51
N MET A 239 11.67 4.01 -16.61
CA MET A 239 10.91 4.35 -15.42
C MET A 239 11.69 5.34 -14.53
N LEU A 240 12.94 5.02 -14.20
CA LEU A 240 13.80 5.88 -13.38
C LEU A 240 14.03 7.26 -14.02
N ARG A 241 14.23 7.31 -15.35
CA ARG A 241 14.33 8.59 -16.08
C ARG A 241 13.03 9.39 -15.96
N ASN A 242 11.87 8.77 -16.16
CA ASN A 242 10.58 9.46 -16.02
C ASN A 242 10.36 10.00 -14.60
N ILE A 243 10.81 9.26 -13.57
CA ILE A 243 10.80 9.73 -12.18
C ILE A 243 11.67 10.97 -12.04
N MET A 244 12.93 10.93 -12.50
CA MET A 244 13.87 12.05 -12.38
C MET A 244 13.39 13.31 -13.13
N GLU A 245 12.71 13.14 -14.25
CA GLU A 245 12.13 14.23 -15.05
C GLU A 245 10.74 14.65 -14.55
N GLY A 246 10.14 13.95 -13.57
CA GLY A 246 8.76 14.17 -13.15
C GLY A 246 7.74 13.95 -14.27
N LYS A 247 8.04 13.04 -15.21
CA LYS A 247 7.28 12.84 -16.44
C LYS A 247 6.15 11.85 -16.25
N TYR A 248 4.99 12.34 -15.88
CA TYR A 248 3.74 11.59 -15.81
C TYR A 248 2.60 12.39 -16.46
N SER A 249 1.43 11.79 -16.63
CA SER A 249 0.30 12.46 -17.28
C SER A 249 -1.03 11.99 -16.70
N PHE A 250 -2.05 12.83 -16.85
CA PHE A 250 -3.44 12.50 -16.57
C PHE A 250 -4.15 12.24 -17.90
N THR A 251 -3.98 11.03 -18.45
CA THR A 251 -4.47 10.68 -19.78
C THR A 251 -5.89 10.12 -19.77
N SER A 252 -6.66 10.46 -20.79
CA SER A 252 -7.92 9.78 -21.12
C SER A 252 -7.65 8.31 -21.49
N PRO A 253 -8.58 7.43 -21.17
CA PRO A 253 -9.87 7.67 -20.52
C PRO A 253 -9.84 7.47 -18.99
N GLU A 254 -8.69 7.16 -18.36
CA GLU A 254 -8.59 6.81 -16.94
C GLU A 254 -8.97 7.98 -16.03
N TRP A 255 -8.58 9.19 -16.45
CA TRP A 255 -8.72 10.42 -15.68
C TRP A 255 -9.96 11.26 -16.00
N ASP A 256 -10.78 10.85 -16.99
CA ASP A 256 -11.95 11.65 -17.45
C ASP A 256 -13.01 11.81 -16.36
N ASP A 257 -13.21 10.78 -15.53
CA ASP A 257 -14.20 10.79 -14.44
C ASP A 257 -13.63 11.28 -13.10
N ILE A 258 -12.36 11.69 -13.04
CA ILE A 258 -11.69 12.18 -11.83
C ILE A 258 -11.74 13.70 -11.81
N THR A 259 -12.20 14.27 -10.70
CA THR A 259 -12.30 15.73 -10.53
C THR A 259 -10.91 16.40 -10.49
N GLU A 260 -10.87 17.72 -10.56
CA GLU A 260 -9.59 18.46 -10.58
C GLU A 260 -8.89 18.48 -9.21
N ALA A 261 -9.64 18.41 -8.10
CA ALA A 261 -9.05 18.50 -6.76
C ALA A 261 -7.99 17.42 -6.46
N PRO A 262 -8.22 16.10 -6.71
CA PRO A 262 -7.17 15.11 -6.53
C PRO A 262 -6.01 15.26 -7.52
N LYS A 263 -6.27 15.69 -8.78
CA LYS A 263 -5.21 15.96 -9.75
C LYS A 263 -4.28 17.09 -9.30
N ASP A 264 -4.85 18.15 -8.72
CA ASP A 264 -4.10 19.28 -8.18
C ASP A 264 -3.21 18.86 -7.01
N LEU A 265 -3.73 18.07 -6.07
CA LEU A 265 -2.93 17.55 -4.96
C LEU A 265 -1.79 16.64 -5.47
N ILE A 266 -2.05 15.76 -6.44
CA ILE A 266 -1.01 14.91 -7.03
C ILE A 266 0.08 15.78 -7.69
N ARG A 267 -0.27 16.84 -8.43
CA ARG A 267 0.72 17.76 -9.01
C ARG A 267 1.60 18.44 -7.96
N LYS A 268 1.03 18.75 -6.79
CA LYS A 268 1.78 19.36 -5.68
C LYS A 268 2.66 18.37 -4.93
N LEU A 269 2.29 17.08 -4.92
CA LEU A 269 3.08 15.99 -4.34
C LEU A 269 4.21 15.52 -5.27
N LEU A 270 3.94 15.38 -6.58
CA LEU A 270 4.90 14.91 -7.58
C LEU A 270 5.69 16.09 -8.21
N VAL A 271 6.22 16.97 -7.37
CA VAL A 271 7.13 18.07 -7.75
C VAL A 271 8.57 17.59 -7.62
N VAL A 272 9.37 17.77 -8.69
CA VAL A 272 10.77 17.27 -8.75
C VAL A 272 11.66 17.97 -7.72
N ASP A 273 11.56 19.30 -7.58
CA ASP A 273 12.29 20.03 -6.54
C ASP A 273 11.62 19.79 -5.16
N PRO A 274 12.28 19.08 -4.23
CA PRO A 274 11.70 18.78 -2.91
C PRO A 274 11.37 20.03 -2.08
N ARG A 275 12.05 21.18 -2.34
CA ARG A 275 11.80 22.44 -1.63
C ARG A 275 10.50 23.11 -2.07
N GLN A 276 9.99 22.79 -3.27
CA GLN A 276 8.73 23.31 -3.80
C GLN A 276 7.58 22.30 -3.61
N ARG A 277 7.89 21.07 -3.18
CA ARG A 277 6.90 20.04 -2.91
C ARG A 277 6.07 20.42 -1.69
N ILE A 278 4.76 20.17 -1.76
CA ILE A 278 3.83 20.45 -0.66
C ILE A 278 4.25 19.73 0.62
N SER A 279 4.13 20.42 1.76
CA SER A 279 4.36 19.78 3.06
C SER A 279 3.19 18.88 3.46
N VAL A 280 3.41 17.97 4.42
CA VAL A 280 2.36 17.11 4.96
C VAL A 280 1.22 17.93 5.61
N ALA A 281 1.55 18.99 6.33
CA ALA A 281 0.57 19.85 6.98
C ALA A 281 -0.30 20.59 5.94
N ASP A 282 0.31 21.14 4.89
CA ASP A 282 -0.41 21.81 3.81
C ASP A 282 -1.24 20.82 2.98
N ALA A 283 -0.75 19.60 2.77
CA ALA A 283 -1.51 18.55 2.10
C ALA A 283 -2.80 18.20 2.83
N LEU A 284 -2.78 18.12 4.17
CA LEU A 284 -3.98 17.88 4.98
C LEU A 284 -5.01 19.01 4.90
N THR A 285 -4.57 20.25 4.64
CA THR A 285 -5.47 21.40 4.45
C THR A 285 -5.94 21.60 3.01
N HIS A 286 -5.47 20.75 2.08
CA HIS A 286 -5.79 20.86 0.65
C HIS A 286 -7.30 20.69 0.39
N PRO A 287 -7.90 21.40 -0.58
CA PRO A 287 -9.32 21.30 -0.93
C PRO A 287 -9.83 19.89 -1.15
N PHE A 288 -8.98 18.96 -1.63
CA PHE A 288 -9.32 17.56 -1.76
C PHE A 288 -9.81 16.94 -0.46
N PHE A 289 -9.28 17.33 0.71
CA PHE A 289 -9.67 16.84 2.02
C PHE A 289 -10.78 17.68 2.68
N GLN A 290 -10.97 18.94 2.29
CA GLN A 290 -11.98 19.83 2.83
C GLN A 290 -13.42 19.32 2.56
N ILE A 291 -13.63 18.63 1.45
CA ILE A 291 -14.94 18.08 1.06
C ILE A 291 -15.50 17.11 2.11
N MET A 292 -14.65 16.49 2.94
CA MET A 292 -15.10 15.58 4.01
C MET A 292 -15.79 16.32 5.18
N LEU A 293 -15.44 17.57 5.43
CA LEU A 293 -16.00 18.35 6.54
C LEU A 293 -17.48 18.70 6.32
N TRP A 294 -17.92 18.75 5.05
CA TRP A 294 -19.31 19.05 4.66
C TRP A 294 -20.17 17.79 4.54
N ASP A 295 -19.56 16.60 4.40
CA ASP A 295 -20.29 15.32 4.30
C ASP A 295 -20.85 14.83 5.65
N GLN A 296 -20.53 15.48 6.78
CA GLN A 296 -21.11 15.19 8.10
C GLN A 296 -22.59 15.60 8.17
N ASP A 297 -23.06 16.46 7.30
CA ASP A 297 -24.47 16.84 7.18
C ASP A 297 -25.34 15.80 6.43
N ILE A 298 -24.78 14.69 5.95
CA ILE A 298 -25.52 13.58 5.32
C ILE A 298 -26.05 12.57 6.38
N ALA A 299 -26.15 12.97 7.64
CA ALA A 299 -26.94 12.25 8.66
C ALA A 299 -28.43 12.02 8.28
N PRO A 300 -29.09 12.84 7.44
CA PRO A 300 -30.48 12.59 7.02
C PRO A 300 -30.63 11.39 6.06
N LEU A 301 -29.61 11.02 5.28
CA LEU A 301 -29.71 9.90 4.32
C LEU A 301 -29.78 8.52 4.97
N LYS A 302 -29.28 8.37 6.21
CA LYS A 302 -29.48 7.13 6.99
C LYS A 302 -30.94 6.88 7.38
N ARG A 303 -31.77 7.91 7.48
CA ARG A 303 -33.22 7.77 7.81
C ARG A 303 -34.04 7.21 6.65
N ASN A 304 -33.67 7.46 5.40
CA ASN A 304 -34.40 6.97 4.23
C ASN A 304 -34.12 5.52 3.87
N PHE A 305 -32.95 4.97 4.25
CA PHE A 305 -32.65 3.54 4.06
C PHE A 305 -33.51 2.64 4.98
N GLY A 306 -33.97 3.13 6.12
CA GLY A 306 -34.88 2.40 7.01
C GLY A 306 -36.24 2.13 6.39
N SER A 307 -36.79 3.08 5.59
CA SER A 307 -38.04 2.94 4.89
C SER A 307 -37.94 2.03 3.66
N LEU A 308 -36.83 2.05 2.96
CA LEU A 308 -36.54 1.13 1.85
C LEU A 308 -36.40 -0.32 2.36
N ARG A 309 -35.75 -0.50 3.51
CA ARG A 309 -35.61 -1.81 4.17
C ARG A 309 -36.95 -2.38 4.63
N ARG A 310 -37.87 -1.57 5.11
CA ARG A 310 -39.25 -2.03 5.46
C ARG A 310 -40.08 -2.39 4.24
N ARG A 311 -40.01 -1.64 3.14
CA ARG A 311 -40.70 -1.95 1.88
C ARG A 311 -40.18 -3.24 1.25
N VAL A 312 -38.86 -3.44 1.26
CA VAL A 312 -38.23 -4.68 0.74
C VAL A 312 -38.57 -5.88 1.62
N SER A 313 -38.66 -5.72 2.96
CA SER A 313 -39.05 -6.81 3.86
C SER A 313 -40.53 -7.19 3.72
N GLN A 314 -41.44 -6.24 3.45
CA GLN A 314 -42.83 -6.54 3.18
C GLN A 314 -43.01 -7.26 1.83
N TRP A 315 -42.22 -6.91 0.81
CA TRP A 315 -42.26 -7.58 -0.48
C TRP A 315 -41.69 -9.01 -0.39
N ALA A 316 -40.66 -9.21 0.44
CA ALA A 316 -40.04 -10.51 0.69
C ALA A 316 -40.96 -11.50 1.45
N LEU A 317 -41.94 -11.00 2.23
CA LEU A 317 -42.90 -11.85 2.95
C LEU A 317 -43.97 -12.44 2.03
N GLN A 318 -44.26 -11.87 0.87
CA GLN A 318 -45.24 -12.38 -0.10
C GLN A 318 -44.71 -13.48 -1.01
N TYR A 319 -43.40 -13.74 -1.02
CA TYR A 319 -42.75 -14.77 -1.89
C TYR A 319 -42.19 -15.98 -1.11
N LYS A 320 -42.85 -16.40 -0.04
CA LYS A 320 -42.44 -17.50 0.81
C LYS A 320 -42.88 -18.86 0.27
N ALA A 321 -42.36 -19.29 -0.88
CA ALA A 321 -42.58 -20.66 -1.38
C ALA A 321 -41.51 -21.26 -2.31
N ARG A 322 -40.28 -20.75 -2.34
CA ARG A 322 -39.11 -21.44 -2.95
C ARG A 322 -37.88 -21.03 -2.16
N GLU A 323 -36.94 -21.98 -1.96
CA GLU A 323 -35.70 -21.75 -1.21
C GLU A 323 -35.03 -20.41 -1.60
N PHE A 324 -35.23 -19.41 -0.74
CA PHE A 324 -34.89 -18.03 -1.02
C PHE A 324 -33.49 -17.75 -0.51
N ASN A 325 -32.50 -17.75 -1.39
CA ASN A 325 -31.15 -17.34 -1.04
C ASN A 325 -31.02 -15.79 -1.11
N ALA A 326 -31.36 -15.14 0.00
CA ALA A 326 -31.35 -13.68 0.13
C ALA A 326 -30.04 -13.02 -0.25
N ARG A 327 -28.89 -13.68 0.03
CA ARG A 327 -27.55 -13.19 -0.37
C ARG A 327 -27.35 -13.18 -1.89
N ARG A 328 -27.89 -14.19 -2.58
CA ARG A 328 -27.77 -14.30 -4.04
C ARG A 328 -28.63 -13.25 -4.74
N LEU A 329 -29.85 -13.02 -4.25
CA LEU A 329 -30.77 -12.02 -4.81
C LEU A 329 -30.32 -10.60 -4.52
N PHE A 330 -29.74 -10.33 -3.35
CA PHE A 330 -29.15 -9.04 -2.99
C PHE A 330 -27.94 -8.71 -3.88
N LYS A 331 -27.04 -9.70 -4.10
CA LYS A 331 -25.95 -9.54 -5.06
C LYS A 331 -26.47 -9.31 -6.49
N PHE A 332 -27.50 -10.02 -6.90
CA PHE A 332 -28.13 -9.82 -8.22
C PHE A 332 -28.79 -8.44 -8.32
N GLY A 333 -29.51 -7.99 -7.29
CA GLY A 333 -30.09 -6.65 -7.23
C GLY A 333 -29.05 -5.53 -7.31
N ILE A 334 -27.92 -5.68 -6.62
CA ILE A 334 -26.77 -4.75 -6.74
C ILE A 334 -26.19 -4.76 -8.15
N LEU A 335 -26.07 -5.93 -8.78
CA LEU A 335 -25.56 -6.05 -10.15
C LEU A 335 -26.53 -5.42 -11.16
N CYS A 336 -27.84 -5.59 -10.97
CA CYS A 336 -28.86 -4.94 -11.81
C CYS A 336 -28.86 -3.41 -11.68
N VAL A 337 -28.77 -2.88 -10.45
CA VAL A 337 -28.68 -1.43 -10.22
C VAL A 337 -27.37 -0.89 -10.80
N ARG A 338 -26.26 -1.60 -10.63
CA ARG A 338 -24.99 -1.23 -11.25
C ARG A 338 -25.05 -1.28 -12.78
N ALA A 339 -25.73 -2.27 -13.36
CA ALA A 339 -25.95 -2.36 -14.79
C ALA A 339 -26.83 -1.22 -15.32
N MET A 340 -27.94 -0.90 -14.63
CA MET A 340 -28.82 0.23 -15.00
C MET A 340 -28.11 1.58 -14.92
N VAL A 341 -27.34 1.83 -13.85
CA VAL A 341 -26.54 3.06 -13.72
C VAL A 341 -25.47 3.13 -14.81
N ARG A 342 -24.89 1.99 -15.19
CA ARG A 342 -23.93 1.92 -16.30
C ARG A 342 -24.58 2.18 -17.65
N ILE A 343 -25.76 1.59 -17.90
CA ILE A 343 -26.53 1.81 -19.15
C ILE A 343 -26.99 3.28 -19.24
N GLN A 344 -27.43 3.89 -18.13
CA GLN A 344 -27.76 5.32 -18.12
C GLN A 344 -26.53 6.20 -18.42
N ARG A 345 -25.35 5.87 -17.87
CA ARG A 345 -24.11 6.60 -18.18
C ARG A 345 -23.63 6.42 -19.60
N LEU A 346 -23.88 5.26 -20.23
CA LEU A 346 -23.58 5.02 -21.64
C LEU A 346 -24.42 5.89 -22.59
N ARG A 347 -25.63 6.34 -22.17
CA ARG A 347 -26.46 7.26 -22.97
C ARG A 347 -25.91 8.69 -23.05
N PHE A 348 -24.95 9.04 -22.22
CA PHE A 348 -24.31 10.37 -22.18
C PHE A 348 -22.95 10.39 -22.92
N THR A 349 -22.53 9.30 -23.56
CA THR A 349 -21.34 9.33 -24.42
C THR A 349 -21.74 9.86 -25.81
N PRO A 350 -20.99 10.84 -26.37
CA PRO A 350 -21.36 11.50 -27.64
C PRO A 350 -21.38 10.57 -28.87
N GLU A 351 -20.79 9.38 -28.76
CA GLU A 351 -20.77 8.39 -29.85
C GLU A 351 -21.30 7.04 -29.37
N PRO A 352 -22.19 6.37 -30.12
CA PRO A 352 -22.63 5.02 -29.80
C PRO A 352 -21.42 4.06 -29.86
N LEU A 353 -21.15 3.37 -28.77
CA LEU A 353 -20.15 2.31 -28.68
C LEU A 353 -20.52 1.18 -29.65
N SER A 354 -19.95 1.21 -30.86
CA SER A 354 -20.10 0.09 -31.81
C SER A 354 -19.22 -1.08 -31.35
N VAL A 355 -19.68 -2.30 -31.65
CA VAL A 355 -18.90 -3.53 -31.41
C VAL A 355 -17.52 -3.42 -32.07
N ALA A 356 -17.45 -2.78 -33.23
CA ALA A 356 -16.22 -2.52 -33.98
C ALA A 356 -15.21 -1.66 -33.18
N VAL A 357 -15.68 -0.60 -32.51
CA VAL A 357 -14.81 0.24 -31.67
C VAL A 357 -14.33 -0.54 -30.46
N ALA A 358 -15.17 -1.37 -29.83
CA ALA A 358 -14.79 -2.21 -28.71
C ALA A 358 -13.81 -3.34 -29.10
N GLN A 359 -13.83 -3.79 -30.35
CA GLN A 359 -12.88 -4.78 -30.89
C GLN A 359 -11.52 -4.16 -31.23
N VAL A 360 -11.49 -2.91 -31.71
CA VAL A 360 -10.26 -2.22 -32.13
C VAL A 360 -9.54 -1.63 -30.90
N ASP A 361 -10.28 -1.06 -29.95
CA ASP A 361 -9.71 -0.49 -28.72
C ASP A 361 -10.62 -0.78 -27.51
N PRO A 362 -10.57 -2.00 -26.97
CA PRO A 362 -11.38 -2.39 -25.82
C PRO A 362 -11.07 -1.58 -24.56
N TYR A 363 -9.88 -0.97 -24.49
CA TYR A 363 -9.44 -0.19 -23.33
C TYR A 363 -10.16 1.16 -23.20
N ARG A 364 -10.67 1.71 -24.30
CA ARG A 364 -11.54 2.90 -24.32
C ARG A 364 -12.86 2.68 -23.59
N VAL A 365 -13.33 1.45 -23.53
CA VAL A 365 -14.58 1.10 -22.85
C VAL A 365 -14.31 0.91 -21.37
N LYS A 366 -14.74 1.84 -20.51
CA LYS A 366 -14.47 1.84 -19.05
C LYS A 366 -14.75 0.49 -18.37
N ALA A 367 -15.80 -0.22 -18.78
CA ALA A 367 -16.14 -1.52 -18.23
C ALA A 367 -15.12 -2.62 -18.63
N LEU A 368 -14.70 -2.63 -19.90
CA LEU A 368 -13.68 -3.57 -20.42
C LEU A 368 -12.31 -3.23 -19.86
N ARG A 369 -11.95 -1.94 -19.79
CA ARG A 369 -10.73 -1.46 -19.14
C ARG A 369 -10.59 -1.97 -17.72
N LYS A 370 -11.63 -1.84 -16.88
CA LYS A 370 -11.62 -2.37 -15.50
C LYS A 370 -11.42 -3.88 -15.44
N VAL A 371 -11.93 -4.63 -16.40
CA VAL A 371 -11.72 -6.08 -16.49
C VAL A 371 -10.28 -6.38 -16.92
N ILE A 372 -9.76 -5.65 -17.90
CA ILE A 372 -8.38 -5.79 -18.38
C ILE A 372 -7.40 -5.45 -17.25
N ASP A 373 -7.62 -4.32 -16.55
CA ASP A 373 -6.79 -3.90 -15.43
C ASP A 373 -6.86 -4.91 -14.27
N ALA A 374 -8.06 -5.41 -13.93
CA ALA A 374 -8.23 -6.45 -12.91
C ALA A 374 -7.51 -7.76 -13.29
N CYS A 375 -7.53 -8.15 -14.55
CA CYS A 375 -6.79 -9.29 -15.04
C CYS A 375 -5.28 -9.05 -14.98
N ALA A 376 -4.81 -7.87 -15.39
CA ALA A 376 -3.41 -7.47 -15.32
C ALA A 376 -2.91 -7.46 -13.86
N PHE A 377 -3.68 -6.87 -12.94
CA PHE A 377 -3.36 -6.89 -11.50
C PHE A 377 -3.35 -8.29 -10.90
N ARG A 378 -4.28 -9.17 -11.28
CA ARG A 378 -4.29 -10.57 -10.82
C ARG A 378 -3.09 -11.33 -11.37
N VAL A 379 -2.73 -11.13 -12.63
CA VAL A 379 -1.54 -11.74 -13.24
C VAL A 379 -0.29 -11.21 -12.56
N TYR A 380 -0.17 -9.89 -12.37
CA TYR A 380 0.94 -9.26 -11.65
C TYR A 380 1.02 -9.76 -10.21
N GLY A 381 -0.10 -9.74 -9.46
CA GLY A 381 -0.16 -10.26 -8.09
C GLY A 381 0.13 -11.77 -8.00
N HIS A 382 -0.25 -12.55 -9.02
CA HIS A 382 0.07 -13.96 -9.10
C HIS A 382 1.58 -14.20 -9.31
N TRP A 383 2.20 -13.47 -10.21
CA TRP A 383 3.64 -13.55 -10.46
C TRP A 383 4.46 -13.06 -9.26
N VAL A 384 4.00 -12.00 -8.58
CA VAL A 384 4.63 -11.48 -7.37
C VAL A 384 4.46 -12.43 -6.18
N LYS A 385 3.32 -13.17 -6.09
CA LYS A 385 3.03 -14.10 -4.97
C LYS A 385 3.55 -15.54 -5.20
N LYS A 386 3.76 -15.99 -6.44
CA LYS A 386 4.08 -17.38 -6.77
C LYS A 386 5.48 -17.65 -7.30
N GLY A 387 6.35 -16.68 -7.41
CA GLY A 387 7.75 -16.93 -7.73
C GLY A 387 8.44 -17.65 -6.58
N GLU A 388 8.52 -18.99 -6.61
CA GLU A 388 9.42 -19.75 -5.75
C GLU A 388 10.83 -19.16 -5.92
N GLY A 389 11.39 -18.58 -4.85
CA GLY A 389 12.69 -17.91 -4.85
C GLY A 389 12.68 -16.46 -5.38
N GLN A 390 11.55 -15.90 -5.78
CA GLN A 390 11.43 -14.47 -6.08
C GLN A 390 10.62 -13.78 -4.98
N ASN A 391 11.34 -13.17 -4.09
CA ASN A 391 10.85 -12.23 -3.12
C ASN A 391 10.11 -11.07 -3.83
N ARG A 392 9.05 -10.54 -3.21
CA ARG A 392 8.38 -9.30 -3.65
C ARG A 392 9.38 -8.15 -3.85
N ALA A 393 10.43 -8.10 -3.05
CA ALA A 393 11.54 -7.19 -3.20
C ALA A 393 12.42 -7.53 -4.42
N ALA A 394 12.52 -8.79 -4.87
CA ALA A 394 13.43 -9.17 -5.96
C ALA A 394 13.06 -8.57 -7.33
N LEU A 395 11.80 -8.22 -7.57
CA LEU A 395 11.43 -7.40 -8.73
C LEU A 395 11.85 -5.93 -8.57
N PHE A 396 12.22 -5.52 -7.36
CA PHE A 396 12.53 -4.17 -6.95
C PHE A 396 13.74 -4.13 -6.00
N GLU A 397 14.56 -5.19 -5.96
CA GLU A 397 15.74 -5.28 -5.10
C GLU A 397 16.70 -4.12 -5.33
N ASN A 398 17.28 -3.69 -4.23
CA ASN A 398 18.35 -2.69 -4.17
C ASN A 398 19.45 -3.04 -5.16
N SER A 399 19.41 -2.47 -6.35
CA SER A 399 20.56 -2.47 -7.21
C SER A 399 21.67 -1.67 -6.50
N PRO A 400 22.90 -2.21 -6.39
CA PRO A 400 23.99 -1.47 -5.80
C PRO A 400 24.13 -0.08 -6.43
N LYS A 401 24.46 0.93 -5.62
CA LYS A 401 24.62 2.34 -6.05
C LYS A 401 25.47 2.48 -7.31
N THR A 402 26.54 1.65 -7.42
CA THR A 402 27.44 1.58 -8.58
C THR A 402 26.75 1.07 -9.83
N GLU A 403 25.88 0.09 -9.75
CA GLU A 403 25.17 -0.47 -10.91
C GLU A 403 24.14 0.48 -11.48
N LEU A 404 23.36 1.17 -10.65
CA LEU A 404 22.43 2.22 -11.09
C LEU A 404 23.15 3.35 -11.81
N LYS A 405 24.29 3.83 -11.28
CA LYS A 405 25.12 4.85 -11.91
C LYS A 405 25.66 4.39 -13.27
N GLN A 406 26.19 3.18 -13.34
CA GLN A 406 26.72 2.60 -14.59
C GLN A 406 25.62 2.39 -15.65
N ILE A 407 24.47 1.86 -15.25
CA ILE A 407 23.34 1.64 -16.17
C ILE A 407 22.80 2.97 -16.69
N TYR A 408 22.70 4.00 -15.85
CA TYR A 408 22.21 5.32 -16.26
C TYR A 408 23.18 5.98 -17.24
N VAL A 409 24.46 6.01 -16.93
CA VAL A 409 25.51 6.62 -17.77
C VAL A 409 25.63 5.89 -19.11
N SER A 410 25.59 4.55 -19.13
CA SER A 410 25.66 3.76 -20.37
C SER A 410 24.49 3.97 -21.33
N ASN A 411 23.33 4.45 -20.83
CA ASN A 411 22.16 4.75 -21.65
C ASN A 411 22.09 6.22 -22.11
N LEU A 412 22.87 7.13 -21.48
CA LEU A 412 23.00 8.52 -21.94
C LEU A 412 23.97 8.65 -23.11
N SER A 413 24.88 7.68 -23.31
CA SER A 413 25.87 7.66 -24.39
C SER A 413 25.37 6.94 -25.67
N ARG A 414 24.13 6.59 -25.74
CA ARG A 414 23.42 6.07 -26.90
C ARG A 414 22.24 7.00 -27.24
#